data_3a682d849dac5b491710235cf86a4625
#
_entry.id   3a682d849dac5b491710235cf86a4625
#
_cell.length_a   1.000
_cell.length_b   1.000
_cell.length_c   1.000
_cell.angle_alpha   90.00
_cell.angle_beta   90.00
_cell.angle_gamma   90.00
#
_symmetry.space_group_name_H-M   'P 1'
#
loop_
_entity.id
_entity.type
_entity.pdbx_description
1 polymer ?
#
loop_
_entity_poly.entity_id
_entity_poly.type
_entity_poly.pdbx_seq_one_letter_code
_entity_poly.pdbx_strand_id
1 'polypeptide(L)'
;MIIYFLLRSLPTSNDTTTYRFQLLKPNNSCRVIQKAIRCLDQDDVSRLVNLFQDQVMNFIYDPNGNHVIQQSIQVMSRLAKSSLATDDGHNEPDQPSTCLSDQMQFIIDEIIDNVEMLSTHRYGCRVVQRAIQHCVDSQKLTVLEGIISCHEKLIMDQYGKMLSSYGLD
;
A
#
# COMPACT_ATOMS: atom_id res chain seq x y z
N MET A 1 -20.53 1.08 -9.35
CA MET A 1 -21.81 0.90 -8.60
C MET A 1 -21.74 -0.17 -7.53
N ILE A 2 -21.28 -1.41 -7.82
CA ILE A 2 -21.24 -2.53 -6.83
C ILE A 2 -20.31 -2.23 -5.64
N ILE A 3 -19.10 -1.72 -5.85
CA ILE A 3 -18.13 -1.43 -4.77
C ILE A 3 -18.58 -0.24 -3.92
N TYR A 4 -19.13 0.79 -4.51
CA TYR A 4 -19.72 1.92 -3.78
C TYR A 4 -20.88 1.46 -2.88
N PHE A 5 -21.69 0.52 -3.36
CA PHE A 5 -22.75 -0.11 -2.56
C PHE A 5 -22.15 -0.97 -1.43
N LEU A 6 -21.10 -1.75 -1.72
CA LEU A 6 -20.40 -2.59 -0.74
C LEU A 6 -19.73 -1.75 0.35
N LEU A 7 -19.08 -0.64 0.01
CA LEU A 7 -18.45 0.27 0.97
C LEU A 7 -19.49 0.97 1.88
N ARG A 8 -20.67 1.33 1.33
CA ARG A 8 -21.76 1.89 2.13
C ARG A 8 -22.47 0.86 3.01
N SER A 9 -22.41 -0.40 2.63
CA SER A 9 -23.01 -1.52 3.37
C SER A 9 -22.05 -2.13 4.40
N LEU A 10 -20.81 -1.62 4.50
CA LEU A 10 -19.88 -2.08 5.53
C LEU A 10 -20.43 -1.66 6.90
N PRO A 11 -20.68 -2.62 7.80
CA PRO A 11 -21.13 -2.29 9.15
C PRO A 11 -20.05 -1.47 9.86
N THR A 12 -20.45 -0.45 10.57
CA THR A 12 -19.60 0.43 11.37
C THR A 12 -19.12 -0.24 12.67
N SER A 13 -19.45 -1.51 12.89
CA SER A 13 -19.15 -2.29 14.09
C SER A 13 -18.39 -3.59 13.78
N ASN A 14 -17.80 -4.18 14.79
CA ASN A 14 -16.84 -5.30 14.83
C ASN A 14 -17.13 -6.60 14.01
N ASP A 15 -18.23 -6.68 13.27
CA ASP A 15 -18.56 -7.79 12.36
C ASP A 15 -17.81 -7.73 11.01
N THR A 16 -16.89 -6.79 10.87
CA THR A 16 -16.15 -6.51 9.65
C THR A 16 -15.28 -7.69 9.18
N THR A 17 -14.92 -8.60 10.06
CA THR A 17 -13.95 -9.68 9.78
C THR A 17 -14.48 -10.68 8.76
N THR A 18 -15.74 -11.08 8.83
CA THR A 18 -16.32 -12.08 7.91
C THR A 18 -16.53 -11.51 6.50
N TYR A 19 -16.94 -10.24 6.40
CA TYR A 19 -17.08 -9.54 5.12
C TYR A 19 -15.74 -9.21 4.49
N ARG A 20 -14.71 -8.88 5.29
CA ARG A 20 -13.32 -8.74 4.84
C ARG A 20 -12.86 -9.99 4.10
N PHE A 21 -13.02 -11.18 4.67
CA PHE A 21 -12.62 -12.45 4.06
C PHE A 21 -13.37 -12.78 2.77
N GLN A 22 -14.63 -12.41 2.64
CA GLN A 22 -15.42 -12.69 1.43
C GLN A 22 -15.09 -11.74 0.27
N LEU A 23 -14.87 -10.44 0.55
CA LEU A 23 -14.47 -9.45 -0.44
C LEU A 23 -13.02 -9.65 -0.92
N LEU A 24 -12.17 -10.18 -0.04
CA LEU A 24 -10.74 -10.27 -0.25
C LEU A 24 -10.27 -11.64 -0.77
N LYS A 25 -11.19 -12.55 -1.16
CA LYS A 25 -10.79 -13.79 -1.84
C LYS A 25 -10.12 -13.47 -3.16
N PRO A 26 -8.82 -13.82 -3.33
CA PRO A 26 -7.95 -13.27 -4.38
C PRO A 26 -8.40 -13.57 -5.81
N ASN A 27 -9.16 -14.64 -6.05
CA ASN A 27 -9.33 -15.18 -7.39
C ASN A 27 -10.19 -14.36 -8.37
N ASN A 28 -11.11 -13.50 -7.91
CA ASN A 28 -11.98 -12.74 -8.83
C ASN A 28 -12.15 -11.25 -8.49
N SER A 29 -11.84 -10.83 -7.27
CA SER A 29 -12.09 -9.46 -6.80
C SER A 29 -10.92 -8.50 -7.04
N CYS A 30 -9.69 -9.00 -7.24
CA CYS A 30 -8.51 -8.14 -7.33
C CYS A 30 -8.59 -7.09 -8.45
N ARG A 31 -9.11 -7.44 -9.63
CA ARG A 31 -9.28 -6.47 -10.73
C ARG A 31 -10.34 -5.42 -10.42
N VAL A 32 -11.41 -5.83 -9.74
CA VAL A 32 -12.49 -4.93 -9.32
C VAL A 32 -11.98 -3.98 -8.24
N ILE A 33 -11.22 -4.49 -7.26
CA ILE A 33 -10.58 -3.70 -6.20
C ILE A 33 -9.57 -2.71 -6.80
N GLN A 34 -8.71 -3.14 -7.71
CA GLN A 34 -7.78 -2.25 -8.41
C GLN A 34 -8.49 -1.12 -9.17
N LYS A 35 -9.62 -1.44 -9.83
CA LYS A 35 -10.42 -0.42 -10.51
C LYS A 35 -11.05 0.54 -9.51
N ALA A 36 -11.55 0.04 -8.37
CA ALA A 36 -12.12 0.85 -7.31
C ALA A 36 -11.09 1.84 -6.74
N ILE A 37 -9.91 1.37 -6.35
CA ILE A 37 -8.82 2.22 -5.83
C ILE A 37 -8.49 3.38 -6.78
N ARG A 38 -8.66 3.19 -8.10
CA ARG A 38 -8.40 4.24 -9.10
C ARG A 38 -9.54 5.22 -9.31
N CYS A 39 -10.77 4.84 -8.98
CA CYS A 39 -11.98 5.57 -9.36
C CYS A 39 -12.76 6.16 -8.19
N LEU A 40 -12.49 5.70 -6.97
CA LEU A 40 -13.12 6.20 -5.75
C LEU A 40 -12.48 7.54 -5.33
N ASP A 41 -13.22 8.32 -4.55
CA ASP A 41 -12.69 9.48 -3.86
C ASP A 41 -11.70 9.08 -2.75
N GLN A 42 -11.06 10.07 -2.15
CA GLN A 42 -10.01 9.89 -1.16
C GLN A 42 -10.48 9.10 0.07
N ASP A 43 -11.65 9.45 0.59
CA ASP A 43 -12.18 8.84 1.83
C ASP A 43 -12.57 7.39 1.60
N ASP A 44 -13.21 7.09 0.50
CA ASP A 44 -13.60 5.73 0.13
C ASP A 44 -12.37 4.85 -0.23
N VAL A 45 -11.33 5.42 -0.85
CA VAL A 45 -10.06 4.71 -1.07
C VAL A 45 -9.41 4.37 0.27
N SER A 46 -9.35 5.31 1.21
CA SER A 46 -8.78 5.09 2.54
C SER A 46 -9.52 3.99 3.30
N ARG A 47 -10.85 4.03 3.28
CA ARG A 47 -11.69 2.98 3.89
C ARG A 47 -11.45 1.62 3.24
N LEU A 48 -11.34 1.57 1.92
CA LEU A 48 -11.06 0.34 1.17
C LEU A 48 -9.67 -0.22 1.50
N VAL A 49 -8.65 0.63 1.55
CA VAL A 49 -7.27 0.23 1.86
C VAL A 49 -7.17 -0.28 3.30
N ASN A 50 -7.86 0.33 4.26
CA ASN A 50 -7.89 -0.13 5.64
C ASN A 50 -8.49 -1.54 5.81
N LEU A 51 -9.25 -2.05 4.84
CA LEU A 51 -9.72 -3.44 4.86
C LEU A 51 -8.58 -4.45 4.67
N PHE A 52 -7.42 -4.03 4.16
CA PHE A 52 -6.26 -4.91 3.96
C PHE A 52 -5.41 -5.07 5.21
N GLN A 53 -5.67 -4.29 6.28
CA GLN A 53 -4.99 -4.45 7.56
C GLN A 53 -5.05 -5.92 7.99
N ASP A 54 -3.97 -6.46 8.52
CA ASP A 54 -3.79 -7.87 8.89
C ASP A 54 -3.74 -8.87 7.72
N GLN A 55 -3.86 -8.42 6.46
CA GLN A 55 -3.82 -9.29 5.27
C GLN A 55 -2.76 -8.87 4.24
N VAL A 56 -1.96 -7.86 4.53
CA VAL A 56 -1.01 -7.27 3.58
C VAL A 56 -0.08 -8.33 3.00
N MET A 57 0.54 -9.15 3.83
CA MET A 57 1.47 -10.20 3.38
C MET A 57 0.77 -11.26 2.52
N ASN A 58 -0.46 -11.64 2.86
CA ASN A 58 -1.23 -12.59 2.06
C ASN A 58 -1.52 -12.02 0.66
N PHE A 59 -1.83 -10.72 0.56
CA PHE A 59 -1.98 -10.06 -0.72
C PHE A 59 -0.68 -9.98 -1.50
N ILE A 60 0.44 -9.68 -0.83
CA ILE A 60 1.75 -9.56 -1.51
C ILE A 60 2.17 -10.89 -2.13
N TYR A 61 1.95 -12.01 -1.45
CA TYR A 61 2.31 -13.34 -1.96
C TYR A 61 1.35 -13.90 -3.01
N ASP A 62 0.15 -13.33 -3.14
CA ASP A 62 -0.82 -13.76 -4.16
C ASP A 62 -0.49 -13.17 -5.54
N PRO A 63 -0.54 -13.95 -6.64
CA PRO A 63 -0.22 -13.48 -7.99
C PRO A 63 -1.11 -12.34 -8.49
N ASN A 64 -2.33 -12.21 -7.99
CA ASN A 64 -3.26 -11.13 -8.33
C ASN A 64 -3.31 -10.06 -7.22
N GLY A 65 -3.20 -10.49 -5.97
CA GLY A 65 -3.26 -9.64 -4.78
C GLY A 65 -2.14 -8.61 -4.72
N ASN A 66 -0.91 -8.99 -5.11
CA ASN A 66 0.22 -8.07 -5.10
C ASN A 66 -0.04 -6.78 -5.91
N HIS A 67 -0.81 -6.86 -6.98
CA HIS A 67 -1.20 -5.70 -7.79
C HIS A 67 -2.17 -4.77 -7.04
N VAL A 68 -2.97 -5.30 -6.10
CA VAL A 68 -3.85 -4.47 -5.25
C VAL A 68 -2.98 -3.62 -4.32
N ILE A 69 -2.01 -4.22 -3.63
CA ILE A 69 -1.08 -3.51 -2.74
C ILE A 69 -0.26 -2.47 -3.53
N GLN A 70 0.31 -2.84 -4.68
CA GLN A 70 1.02 -1.90 -5.55
C GLN A 70 0.15 -0.70 -5.94
N GLN A 71 -1.12 -0.94 -6.28
CA GLN A 71 -2.05 0.12 -6.66
C GLN A 71 -2.44 1.00 -5.47
N SER A 72 -2.60 0.42 -4.27
CA SER A 72 -2.86 1.17 -3.04
C SER A 72 -1.72 2.14 -2.74
N ILE A 73 -0.47 1.66 -2.73
CA ILE A 73 0.72 2.50 -2.52
C ILE A 73 0.74 3.66 -3.53
N GLN A 74 0.56 3.36 -4.81
CA GLN A 74 0.64 4.37 -5.87
C GLN A 74 -0.45 5.44 -5.75
N VAL A 75 -1.69 5.06 -5.47
CA VAL A 75 -2.82 6.00 -5.42
C VAL A 75 -2.78 6.81 -4.13
N MET A 76 -2.58 6.16 -2.97
CA MET A 76 -2.52 6.84 -1.68
C MET A 76 -1.36 7.85 -1.62
N SER A 77 -0.17 7.46 -2.10
CA SER A 77 0.98 8.36 -2.16
C SER A 77 0.74 9.56 -3.08
N ARG A 78 0.04 9.37 -4.21
CA ARG A 78 -0.33 10.46 -5.11
C ARG A 78 -1.32 11.42 -4.45
N LEU A 79 -2.34 10.89 -3.77
CA LEU A 79 -3.33 11.69 -3.05
C LEU A 79 -2.68 12.47 -1.90
N ALA A 80 -1.78 11.85 -1.13
CA ALA A 80 -1.03 12.51 -0.08
C ALA A 80 -0.20 13.70 -0.62
N LYS A 81 0.49 13.51 -1.76
CA LYS A 81 1.27 14.58 -2.39
C LYS A 81 0.40 15.72 -2.95
N SER A 82 -0.79 15.42 -3.48
CA SER A 82 -1.70 16.46 -3.96
C SER A 82 -2.31 17.28 -2.83
N SER A 83 -2.58 16.67 -1.69
CA SER A 83 -3.09 17.40 -0.50
C SER A 83 -2.06 18.39 0.08
N LEU A 84 -0.77 18.07 -0.01
CA LEU A 84 0.31 18.97 0.44
C LEU A 84 0.52 20.17 -0.51
N ALA A 85 0.17 20.03 -1.79
CA ALA A 85 0.37 21.05 -2.81
C ALA A 85 -0.73 22.13 -2.83
N THR A 86 -1.85 21.95 -2.12
CA THR A 86 -3.00 22.88 -2.12
C THR A 86 -3.11 23.72 -0.86
N ASP A 87 -2.11 23.69 0.04
CA ASP A 87 -2.12 24.47 1.29
C ASP A 87 -1.65 25.92 1.04
N ASP A 88 -2.45 26.67 0.30
CA ASP A 88 -2.39 28.13 0.27
C ASP A 88 -3.12 28.68 1.51
N GLY A 89 -2.47 28.59 2.67
CA GLY A 89 -2.50 29.60 3.73
C GLY A 89 -3.81 30.00 4.41
N HIS A 90 -4.87 29.17 4.43
CA HIS A 90 -6.08 29.45 5.23
C HIS A 90 -6.74 28.16 5.69
N ASN A 91 -6.22 27.52 6.72
CA ASN A 91 -6.99 26.56 7.51
C ASN A 91 -6.72 26.73 8.99
N GLU A 92 -7.79 26.84 9.75
CA GLU A 92 -7.83 26.85 11.21
C GLU A 92 -7.25 25.55 11.78
N PRO A 93 -6.52 25.56 12.91
CA PRO A 93 -5.80 24.39 13.42
C PRO A 93 -6.66 23.48 14.30
N ASP A 94 -7.86 23.07 13.87
CA ASP A 94 -8.78 22.37 14.78
C ASP A 94 -9.33 21.01 14.27
N GLN A 95 -8.69 20.41 13.28
CA GLN A 95 -8.94 19.00 12.94
C GLN A 95 -7.60 18.26 12.82
N PRO A 96 -7.40 17.11 13.52
CA PRO A 96 -6.27 16.26 13.25
C PRO A 96 -6.47 15.66 11.83
N SER A 97 -5.96 16.34 10.81
CA SER A 97 -5.87 15.80 9.47
C SER A 97 -4.91 14.63 9.52
N THR A 98 -5.44 13.43 9.76
CA THR A 98 -4.67 12.19 9.63
C THR A 98 -4.13 12.17 8.20
N CYS A 99 -2.82 12.38 8.07
CA CYS A 99 -2.20 12.46 6.76
C CYS A 99 -2.47 11.14 6.01
N LEU A 100 -2.80 11.23 4.73
CA LEU A 100 -3.04 10.04 3.90
C LEU A 100 -1.86 9.07 3.90
N SER A 101 -0.64 9.57 4.10
CA SER A 101 0.55 8.75 4.30
C SER A 101 0.44 7.89 5.56
N ASP A 102 -0.16 8.43 6.64
CA ASP A 102 -0.33 7.70 7.90
C ASP A 102 -1.38 6.58 7.76
N GLN A 103 -2.41 6.80 6.92
CA GLN A 103 -3.45 5.80 6.68
C GLN A 103 -2.97 4.56 5.93
N MET A 104 -1.84 4.63 5.22
CA MET A 104 -1.22 3.45 4.60
C MET A 104 0.05 2.99 5.34
N GLN A 105 0.37 3.58 6.49
CA GLN A 105 1.59 3.28 7.24
C GLN A 105 1.68 1.79 7.57
N PHE A 106 0.57 1.15 7.92
CA PHE A 106 0.54 -0.30 8.19
C PHE A 106 1.04 -1.17 7.02
N ILE A 107 0.84 -0.72 5.76
CA ILE A 107 1.40 -1.41 4.57
C ILE A 107 2.91 -1.25 4.53
N ILE A 108 3.39 -0.06 4.86
CA ILE A 108 4.82 0.26 4.84
C ILE A 108 5.54 -0.46 5.98
N ASP A 109 4.94 -0.51 7.17
CA ASP A 109 5.47 -1.25 8.32
C ASP A 109 5.63 -2.74 7.99
N GLU A 110 4.62 -3.37 7.41
CA GLU A 110 4.69 -4.77 6.96
C GLU A 110 5.79 -5.00 5.90
N ILE A 111 6.00 -4.03 5.00
CA ILE A 111 7.08 -4.09 4.01
C ILE A 111 8.44 -3.98 4.69
N ILE A 112 8.61 -3.07 5.65
CA ILE A 112 9.86 -2.85 6.37
C ILE A 112 10.22 -4.09 7.21
N ASP A 113 9.27 -4.60 7.98
CA ASP A 113 9.45 -5.76 8.86
C ASP A 113 9.82 -7.04 8.08
N ASN A 114 9.42 -7.11 6.81
CA ASN A 114 9.63 -8.27 5.96
C ASN A 114 10.50 -7.95 4.72
N VAL A 115 11.27 -6.86 4.72
CA VAL A 115 11.95 -6.33 3.54
C VAL A 115 12.90 -7.36 2.90
N GLU A 116 13.64 -8.13 3.68
CA GLU A 116 14.55 -9.16 3.19
C GLU A 116 13.80 -10.25 2.41
N MET A 117 12.74 -10.79 3.00
CA MET A 117 11.93 -11.84 2.36
C MET A 117 11.20 -11.31 1.12
N LEU A 118 10.66 -10.10 1.20
CA LEU A 118 9.95 -9.48 0.08
C LEU A 118 10.89 -9.17 -1.08
N SER A 119 12.11 -8.72 -0.77
CA SER A 119 13.11 -8.34 -1.79
C SER A 119 13.59 -9.52 -2.64
N THR A 120 13.56 -10.74 -2.07
CA THR A 120 13.91 -11.98 -2.77
C THR A 120 12.70 -12.75 -3.32
N HIS A 121 11.49 -12.23 -3.11
CA HIS A 121 10.27 -12.86 -3.58
C HIS A 121 9.81 -12.27 -4.93
N ARG A 122 9.36 -13.13 -5.87
CA ARG A 122 8.95 -12.76 -7.23
C ARG A 122 7.87 -11.66 -7.33
N TYR A 123 6.98 -11.56 -6.35
CA TYR A 123 5.94 -10.53 -6.27
C TYR A 123 6.30 -9.45 -5.25
N GLY A 124 6.92 -9.85 -4.14
CA GLY A 124 7.34 -8.94 -3.08
C GLY A 124 8.29 -7.86 -3.57
N CYS A 125 9.29 -8.23 -4.38
CA CYS A 125 10.24 -7.25 -4.93
C CYS A 125 9.55 -6.13 -5.73
N ARG A 126 8.44 -6.42 -6.40
CA ARG A 126 7.63 -5.40 -7.11
C ARG A 126 6.92 -4.46 -6.17
N VAL A 127 6.44 -4.96 -5.03
CA VAL A 127 5.80 -4.14 -4.00
C VAL A 127 6.83 -3.23 -3.34
N VAL A 128 8.01 -3.75 -2.99
CA VAL A 128 9.13 -2.96 -2.47
C VAL A 128 9.54 -1.86 -3.45
N GLN A 129 9.66 -2.17 -4.75
CA GLN A 129 9.93 -1.18 -5.80
C GLN A 129 8.88 -0.06 -5.81
N ARG A 130 7.59 -0.40 -5.67
CA ARG A 130 6.52 0.61 -5.61
C ARG A 130 6.62 1.49 -4.38
N ALA A 131 6.99 0.95 -3.22
CA ALA A 131 7.22 1.74 -2.02
C ALA A 131 8.35 2.76 -2.26
N ILE A 132 9.49 2.34 -2.79
CA ILE A 132 10.62 3.23 -3.11
C ILE A 132 10.22 4.32 -4.12
N GLN A 133 9.42 3.99 -5.15
CA GLN A 133 9.05 4.93 -6.21
C GLN A 133 8.03 5.98 -5.77
N HIS A 134 7.09 5.63 -4.89
CA HIS A 134 5.89 6.45 -4.67
C HIS A 134 5.75 7.01 -3.25
N CYS A 135 6.25 6.35 -2.22
CA CYS A 135 6.12 6.79 -0.83
C CYS A 135 6.75 8.17 -0.58
N VAL A 136 6.40 8.78 0.52
CA VAL A 136 7.04 10.00 1.00
C VAL A 136 8.48 9.70 1.44
N ASP A 137 9.34 10.73 1.44
CA ASP A 137 10.77 10.53 1.60
C ASP A 137 11.16 9.84 2.92
N SER A 138 10.45 10.11 4.03
CA SER A 138 10.69 9.42 5.31
C SER A 138 10.45 7.92 5.21
N GLN A 139 9.31 7.50 4.66
CA GLN A 139 8.97 6.09 4.47
C GLN A 139 9.95 5.41 3.48
N LYS A 140 10.29 6.12 2.40
CA LYS A 140 11.24 5.65 1.39
C LYS A 140 12.62 5.39 2.01
N LEU A 141 13.13 6.30 2.84
CA LEU A 141 14.42 6.15 3.51
C LEU A 141 14.43 4.91 4.41
N THR A 142 13.39 4.68 5.20
CA THR A 142 13.31 3.50 6.07
C THR A 142 13.30 2.19 5.27
N VAL A 143 12.57 2.14 4.15
CA VAL A 143 12.59 0.97 3.25
C VAL A 143 13.99 0.76 2.66
N LEU A 144 14.68 1.82 2.24
CA LEU A 144 16.03 1.75 1.69
C LEU A 144 17.07 1.30 2.74
N GLU A 145 16.97 1.78 3.97
CA GLU A 145 17.80 1.33 5.09
C GLU A 145 17.63 -0.19 5.35
N GLY A 146 16.41 -0.68 5.31
CA GLY A 146 16.12 -2.11 5.40
C GLY A 146 16.77 -2.91 4.25
N ILE A 147 16.71 -2.41 3.01
CA ILE A 147 17.35 -3.04 1.84
C ILE A 147 18.87 -3.05 2.01
N ILE A 148 19.47 -1.94 2.44
CA ILE A 148 20.90 -1.83 2.66
C ILE A 148 21.36 -2.82 3.74
N SER A 149 20.59 -3.00 4.80
CA SER A 149 20.92 -3.94 5.88
C SER A 149 21.02 -5.40 5.43
N CYS A 150 20.30 -5.78 4.37
CA CYS A 150 20.32 -7.15 3.82
C CYS A 150 20.98 -7.27 2.43
N HIS A 151 21.74 -6.25 2.00
CA HIS A 151 22.28 -6.13 0.64
C HIS A 151 23.14 -7.34 0.19
N GLU A 152 23.91 -7.96 1.08
CA GLU A 152 24.73 -9.13 0.74
C GLU A 152 23.90 -10.29 0.19
N LYS A 153 22.74 -10.55 0.78
CA LYS A 153 21.80 -11.58 0.30
C LYS A 153 21.15 -11.18 -1.02
N LEU A 154 20.82 -9.89 -1.17
CA LEU A 154 20.15 -9.38 -2.36
C LEU A 154 21.02 -9.42 -3.61
N ILE A 155 22.32 -9.19 -3.49
CA ILE A 155 23.27 -9.24 -4.61
C ILE A 155 23.30 -10.64 -5.25
N MET A 156 23.10 -11.69 -4.47
CA MET A 156 23.14 -13.07 -4.94
C MET A 156 21.78 -13.56 -5.48
N ASP A 157 20.69 -12.85 -5.18
CA ASP A 157 19.33 -13.23 -5.59
C ASP A 157 18.91 -12.55 -6.89
N GLN A 158 18.18 -13.28 -7.75
CA GLN A 158 17.71 -12.78 -9.04
C GLN A 158 16.71 -11.62 -8.93
N TYR A 159 15.85 -11.63 -7.90
CA TYR A 159 14.87 -10.57 -7.65
C TYR A 159 15.48 -9.41 -6.87
N GLY A 160 16.42 -9.70 -5.96
CA GLY A 160 17.21 -8.72 -5.24
C GLY A 160 18.02 -7.80 -6.17
N LYS A 161 18.61 -8.37 -7.22
CA LYS A 161 19.32 -7.58 -8.26
C LYS A 161 18.43 -6.56 -8.96
N MET A 162 17.13 -6.85 -9.09
CA MET A 162 16.19 -5.88 -9.67
C MET A 162 15.96 -4.66 -8.78
N LEU A 163 16.13 -4.79 -7.46
CA LEU A 163 16.00 -3.65 -6.53
C LEU A 163 17.23 -2.75 -6.57
N SER A 164 18.43 -3.32 -6.71
CA SER A 164 19.66 -2.55 -6.80
C SER A 164 19.72 -1.61 -8.00
N SER A 165 18.96 -1.87 -9.06
CA SER A 165 18.88 -0.99 -10.22
C SER A 165 17.91 0.20 -10.05
N TYR A 166 17.13 0.25 -8.96
CA TYR A 166 16.09 1.27 -8.73
C TYR A 166 16.43 2.34 -7.70
N GLY A 167 17.53 2.24 -7.00
CA GLY A 167 17.82 3.10 -5.84
C GLY A 167 19.17 3.79 -5.85
N LEU A 168 19.95 3.73 -6.92
CA LEU A 168 21.33 4.22 -6.96
C LEU A 168 21.59 5.33 -8.02
N ASP A 169 20.52 5.97 -8.56
CA ASP A 169 20.65 7.17 -9.40
C ASP A 169 20.28 8.42 -8.63
#